data_a86c38c6da9eda50b437adad554840ee
#
_entry.id   a86c38c6da9eda50b437adad554840ee
#
_cell.length_a   1.000
_cell.length_b   1.000
_cell.length_c   1.000
_cell.angle_alpha   90.00
_cell.angle_beta   90.00
_cell.angle_gamma   90.00
#
_symmetry.space_group_name_H-M   'P 1'
#
loop_
_entity.id
_entity.type
_entity.pdbx_description
1 polymer ?
#
loop_
_entity_poly.entity_id
_entity_poly.type
_entity_poly.pdbx_seq_one_letter_code
_entity_poly.pdbx_strand_id
1 'polypeptide(L)'
;STLPMTTGFDEWCWGQNIVYSGFGFTNWPNDVINDLHLKSDGTVEFVCASDAYRDCLTYFHDWYAEGLMDVEMFSQSDSQLIAKCQQGYVGVSTWWYIEELMGEYASDYVFLPPLTGPKGTQYENTCGVTIRPGSPITSGQLNITNKCKSPINLLKFYDLWYNGETVMQLQYGPIGVFFTGQDEAGMWLAITEEEAQAKYGKSAGEVRNAY
;
A
#
# COMPACT_ATOMS: atom_id res chain seq x y z
N SER A 1 -21.07 -5.59 -18.39
CA SER A 1 -20.43 -6.84 -17.92
C SER A 1 -19.53 -6.51 -16.74
N THR A 2 -19.44 -7.41 -15.80
CA THR A 2 -18.55 -7.26 -14.64
C THR A 2 -17.11 -7.46 -15.09
N LEU A 3 -16.18 -6.64 -14.59
CA LEU A 3 -14.75 -6.80 -14.72
C LEU A 3 -14.24 -7.52 -13.46
N PRO A 4 -13.87 -8.80 -13.55
CA PRO A 4 -13.61 -9.58 -12.34
C PRO A 4 -12.47 -9.03 -11.51
N MET A 5 -11.34 -8.69 -12.13
CA MET A 5 -10.17 -8.12 -11.47
C MET A 5 -9.50 -7.06 -12.33
N THR A 6 -9.17 -5.93 -11.73
CA THR A 6 -8.29 -4.91 -12.30
C THR A 6 -7.40 -4.31 -11.23
N THR A 7 -6.21 -3.87 -11.59
CA THR A 7 -5.25 -3.21 -10.69
C THR A 7 -4.27 -2.37 -11.51
N GLY A 8 -3.50 -1.52 -10.86
CA GLY A 8 -2.41 -0.80 -11.51
C GLY A 8 -1.11 -1.62 -11.55
N PHE A 9 -0.25 -1.33 -12.52
CA PHE A 9 1.09 -1.92 -12.70
C PHE A 9 2.19 -0.85 -12.79
N ASP A 10 1.91 0.37 -12.41
CA ASP A 10 2.90 1.43 -12.36
C ASP A 10 3.78 1.37 -11.08
N GLU A 11 4.52 2.43 -10.78
CA GLU A 11 5.52 2.46 -9.71
C GLU A 11 5.00 2.06 -8.32
N TRP A 12 3.70 2.11 -8.09
CA TRP A 12 3.05 1.82 -6.81
C TRP A 12 2.14 0.59 -6.84
N CYS A 13 2.35 -0.29 -7.82
CA CYS A 13 1.48 -1.42 -8.08
C CYS A 13 1.48 -2.49 -7.00
N TRP A 14 0.49 -2.43 -6.18
CA TRP A 14 0.23 -3.39 -5.11
C TRP A 14 -0.54 -4.63 -5.56
N GLY A 15 -1.17 -4.56 -6.73
CA GLY A 15 -2.13 -5.55 -7.18
C GLY A 15 -1.58 -6.94 -7.40
N GLN A 16 -0.34 -7.03 -7.84
CA GLN A 16 0.35 -8.30 -8.02
C GLN A 16 0.51 -9.05 -6.69
N ASN A 17 0.71 -8.32 -5.59
CA ASN A 17 0.99 -8.91 -4.29
C ASN A 17 -0.18 -9.74 -3.74
N ILE A 18 -1.42 -9.48 -4.16
CA ILE A 18 -2.56 -10.31 -3.80
C ILE A 18 -2.32 -11.76 -4.21
N VAL A 19 -1.88 -11.97 -5.45
CA VAL A 19 -1.68 -13.33 -5.99
C VAL A 19 -0.35 -13.89 -5.56
N TYR A 20 0.71 -13.09 -5.50
CA TYR A 20 2.04 -13.53 -5.08
C TYR A 20 2.04 -14.13 -3.67
N SER A 21 1.27 -13.56 -2.75
CA SER A 21 1.16 -14.09 -1.38
C SER A 21 0.63 -15.52 -1.34
N GLY A 22 -0.25 -15.91 -2.25
CA GLY A 22 -0.73 -17.28 -2.40
C GLY A 22 0.31 -18.28 -2.89
N PHE A 23 1.45 -17.80 -3.39
CA PHE A 23 2.59 -18.62 -3.82
C PHE A 23 3.77 -18.57 -2.85
N GLY A 24 3.59 -17.92 -1.69
CA GLY A 24 4.57 -17.91 -0.60
C GLY A 24 5.62 -16.82 -0.70
N PHE A 25 5.42 -15.81 -1.53
CA PHE A 25 6.30 -14.65 -1.62
C PHE A 25 5.51 -13.36 -1.85
N THR A 26 6.16 -12.22 -1.61
CA THR A 26 5.68 -10.93 -2.03
C THR A 26 6.73 -10.28 -2.91
N ASN A 27 6.31 -9.57 -3.93
CA ASN A 27 7.21 -8.79 -4.76
C ASN A 27 6.80 -7.32 -4.65
N TRP A 28 7.73 -6.49 -4.19
CA TRP A 28 7.50 -5.06 -4.14
C TRP A 28 7.95 -4.45 -5.47
N PRO A 29 7.08 -3.82 -6.23
CA PRO A 29 7.45 -3.26 -7.52
C PRO A 29 8.60 -2.25 -7.38
N ASN A 30 9.48 -2.21 -8.37
CA ASN A 30 10.57 -1.25 -8.51
C ASN A 30 11.74 -1.34 -7.53
N ASP A 31 11.80 -2.37 -6.70
CA ASP A 31 12.95 -2.57 -5.82
C ASP A 31 13.61 -3.91 -6.13
N VAL A 32 14.75 -3.89 -6.81
CA VAL A 32 15.53 -5.08 -7.17
C VAL A 32 15.92 -5.92 -5.94
N ILE A 33 15.93 -5.30 -4.78
CA ILE A 33 16.21 -5.95 -3.50
C ILE A 33 15.00 -6.77 -3.03
N ASN A 34 13.79 -6.44 -3.45
CA ASN A 34 12.58 -7.16 -3.07
C ASN A 34 12.37 -8.49 -3.78
N ASP A 35 13.13 -8.77 -4.83
CA ASP A 35 13.15 -10.09 -5.46
C ASP A 35 13.91 -11.14 -4.64
N LEU A 36 14.48 -10.75 -3.50
CA LEU A 36 15.16 -11.65 -2.58
C LEU A 36 14.21 -12.03 -1.42
N HIS A 37 14.00 -13.32 -1.27
CA HIS A 37 13.22 -13.90 -0.20
C HIS A 37 14.12 -14.60 0.81
N LEU A 38 14.04 -14.20 2.09
CA LEU A 38 14.69 -14.92 3.19
C LEU A 38 13.71 -15.98 3.71
N LYS A 39 14.06 -17.25 3.50
CA LYS A 39 13.27 -18.37 3.99
C LYS A 39 13.41 -18.57 5.51
N SER A 40 12.50 -19.31 6.11
CA SER A 40 12.51 -19.62 7.55
C SER A 40 13.75 -20.41 8.00
N ASP A 41 14.42 -21.11 7.08
CA ASP A 41 15.68 -21.80 7.34
C ASP A 41 16.93 -20.92 7.24
N GLY A 42 16.75 -19.61 6.98
CA GLY A 42 17.82 -18.63 6.85
C GLY A 42 18.46 -18.56 5.46
N THR A 43 17.99 -19.34 4.49
CA THR A 43 18.47 -19.24 3.13
C THR A 43 17.85 -18.07 2.39
N VAL A 44 18.62 -17.47 1.47
CA VAL A 44 18.18 -16.40 0.59
C VAL A 44 17.90 -16.97 -0.79
N GLU A 45 16.71 -16.72 -1.32
CA GLU A 45 16.28 -17.12 -2.66
C GLU A 45 16.03 -15.91 -3.53
N PHE A 46 16.47 -15.94 -4.78
CA PHE A 46 16.03 -14.98 -5.78
C PHE A 46 14.68 -15.43 -6.34
N VAL A 47 13.62 -14.74 -5.95
CA VAL A 47 12.22 -15.13 -6.21
C VAL A 47 11.97 -15.38 -7.70
N CYS A 48 12.46 -14.51 -8.58
CA CYS A 48 12.22 -14.61 -10.02
C CYS A 48 12.83 -15.87 -10.67
N ALA A 49 13.76 -16.54 -9.99
CA ALA A 49 14.32 -17.81 -10.44
C ALA A 49 13.64 -19.04 -9.80
N SER A 50 12.66 -18.82 -8.92
CA SER A 50 11.99 -19.91 -8.20
C SER A 50 10.90 -20.59 -9.03
N ASP A 51 10.62 -21.87 -8.70
CA ASP A 51 9.48 -22.57 -9.26
C ASP A 51 8.14 -21.94 -8.83
N ALA A 52 8.08 -21.39 -7.62
CA ALA A 52 6.90 -20.68 -7.12
C ALA A 52 6.55 -19.47 -7.98
N TYR A 53 7.55 -18.71 -8.43
CA TYR A 53 7.33 -17.58 -9.33
C TYR A 53 6.81 -18.01 -10.69
N ARG A 54 7.39 -19.07 -11.26
CA ARG A 54 6.91 -19.67 -12.53
C ARG A 54 5.47 -20.16 -12.43
N ASP A 55 5.13 -20.86 -11.34
CA ASP A 55 3.76 -21.32 -11.08
C ASP A 55 2.79 -20.15 -10.95
N CYS A 56 3.20 -19.08 -10.29
CA CYS A 56 2.42 -17.86 -10.15
C CYS A 56 2.17 -17.19 -11.51
N LEU A 57 3.20 -17.03 -12.33
CA LEU A 57 3.06 -16.44 -13.67
C LEU A 57 2.17 -17.30 -14.58
N THR A 58 2.24 -18.63 -14.46
CA THR A 58 1.35 -19.53 -15.20
C THR A 58 -0.10 -19.32 -14.77
N TYR A 59 -0.34 -19.18 -13.49
CA TYR A 59 -1.67 -18.92 -12.93
C TYR A 59 -2.24 -17.57 -13.39
N PHE A 60 -1.42 -16.52 -13.42
CA PHE A 60 -1.81 -15.22 -13.98
C PHE A 60 -2.12 -15.29 -15.47
N HIS A 61 -1.28 -16.02 -16.22
CA HIS A 61 -1.51 -16.24 -17.65
C HIS A 61 -2.87 -16.88 -17.92
N ASP A 62 -3.21 -17.90 -17.13
CA ASP A 62 -4.49 -18.60 -17.28
C ASP A 62 -5.66 -17.67 -16.95
N TRP A 63 -5.58 -16.88 -15.90
CA TRP A 63 -6.58 -15.87 -15.57
C TRP A 63 -6.76 -14.82 -16.67
N TYR A 64 -5.66 -14.37 -17.25
CA TYR A 64 -5.69 -13.44 -18.36
C TYR A 64 -6.36 -14.07 -19.59
N ALA A 65 -6.01 -15.30 -19.93
CA ALA A 65 -6.57 -16.04 -21.06
C ALA A 65 -8.07 -16.33 -20.89
N GLU A 66 -8.54 -16.53 -19.67
CA GLU A 66 -9.94 -16.75 -19.31
C GLU A 66 -10.75 -15.43 -19.22
N GLY A 67 -10.12 -14.28 -19.36
CA GLY A 67 -10.77 -12.97 -19.27
C GLY A 67 -11.15 -12.56 -17.85
N LEU A 68 -10.51 -13.16 -16.83
CA LEU A 68 -10.71 -12.81 -15.42
C LEU A 68 -9.93 -11.57 -15.01
N MET A 69 -8.94 -11.18 -15.78
CA MET A 69 -8.13 -9.99 -15.57
C MET A 69 -8.44 -8.94 -16.65
N ASP A 70 -8.38 -7.68 -16.23
CA ASP A 70 -8.50 -6.56 -17.15
C ASP A 70 -7.33 -6.54 -18.14
N VAL A 71 -7.64 -6.55 -19.43
CA VAL A 71 -6.61 -6.54 -20.49
C VAL A 71 -5.78 -5.25 -20.49
N GLU A 72 -6.34 -4.16 -19.96
CA GLU A 72 -5.68 -2.87 -19.88
C GLU A 72 -4.86 -2.69 -18.59
N MET A 73 -4.93 -3.63 -17.63
CA MET A 73 -4.27 -3.48 -16.32
C MET A 73 -2.76 -3.26 -16.39
N PHE A 74 -2.12 -3.72 -17.48
CA PHE A 74 -0.68 -3.57 -17.70
C PHE A 74 -0.27 -2.21 -18.29
N SER A 75 -1.24 -1.39 -18.71
CA SER A 75 -0.97 -0.13 -19.41
C SER A 75 -1.82 1.05 -18.92
N GLN A 76 -2.79 0.80 -18.06
CA GLN A 76 -3.66 1.84 -17.52
C GLN A 76 -2.94 2.69 -16.48
N SER A 77 -3.27 3.97 -16.44
CA SER A 77 -2.86 4.88 -15.37
C SER A 77 -3.75 4.71 -14.13
N ASP A 78 -3.31 5.21 -12.99
CA ASP A 78 -4.10 5.27 -11.75
C ASP A 78 -5.45 5.95 -11.95
N SER A 79 -5.48 7.07 -12.69
CA SER A 79 -6.73 7.77 -13.00
C SER A 79 -7.69 6.91 -13.82
N GLN A 80 -7.19 6.08 -14.73
CA GLN A 80 -8.02 5.15 -15.50
C GLN A 80 -8.52 4.00 -14.63
N LEU A 81 -7.69 3.47 -13.75
CA LEU A 81 -8.07 2.46 -12.76
C LEU A 81 -9.19 2.97 -11.85
N ILE A 82 -9.01 4.15 -11.25
CA ILE A 82 -10.00 4.79 -10.39
C ILE A 82 -11.32 5.01 -11.15
N ALA A 83 -11.24 5.54 -12.38
CA ALA A 83 -12.43 5.76 -13.20
C ALA A 83 -13.21 4.48 -13.52
N LYS A 84 -12.53 3.34 -13.68
CA LYS A 84 -13.18 2.03 -13.86
C LYS A 84 -13.83 1.56 -12.56
N CYS A 85 -13.11 1.64 -11.45
CA CYS A 85 -13.60 1.21 -10.14
C CYS A 85 -14.85 2.00 -9.72
N GLN A 86 -14.87 3.31 -9.95
CA GLN A 86 -15.98 4.19 -9.64
C GLN A 86 -17.23 3.99 -10.53
N GLN A 87 -17.22 3.07 -11.46
CA GLN A 87 -18.41 2.67 -12.23
C GLN A 87 -19.15 1.49 -11.60
N GLY A 88 -18.68 0.92 -10.50
CA GLY A 88 -19.39 -0.12 -9.72
C GLY A 88 -19.46 -1.50 -10.38
N TYR A 89 -18.62 -1.80 -11.37
CA TYR A 89 -18.64 -3.11 -12.05
C TYR A 89 -17.37 -3.95 -11.85
N VAL A 90 -16.40 -3.45 -11.07
CA VAL A 90 -15.15 -4.15 -10.74
C VAL A 90 -15.38 -5.11 -9.59
N GLY A 91 -14.93 -6.35 -9.69
CA GLY A 91 -15.07 -7.35 -8.63
C GLY A 91 -13.97 -7.27 -7.58
N VAL A 92 -12.71 -7.20 -8.01
CA VAL A 92 -11.53 -7.15 -7.13
C VAL A 92 -10.55 -6.11 -7.63
N SER A 93 -10.04 -5.31 -6.71
CA SER A 93 -8.95 -4.38 -6.98
C SER A 93 -8.08 -4.17 -5.73
N THR A 94 -6.98 -3.46 -5.87
CA THR A 94 -6.08 -3.12 -4.78
C THR A 94 -5.78 -1.64 -4.77
N TRP A 95 -5.88 -1.06 -3.59
CA TRP A 95 -5.54 0.33 -3.34
C TRP A 95 -5.31 0.51 -1.83
N TRP A 96 -4.72 1.61 -1.44
CA TRP A 96 -4.53 1.92 -0.02
C TRP A 96 -5.74 2.58 0.65
N TYR A 97 -6.67 3.13 -0.16
CA TYR A 97 -7.83 3.85 0.37
C TYR A 97 -9.07 3.55 -0.48
N ILE A 98 -10.00 2.79 0.08
CA ILE A 98 -11.13 2.22 -0.67
C ILE A 98 -12.09 3.30 -1.19
N GLU A 99 -12.30 4.36 -0.45
CA GLU A 99 -13.19 5.46 -0.81
C GLU A 99 -12.66 6.25 -2.01
N GLU A 100 -11.35 6.42 -2.11
CA GLU A 100 -10.71 7.02 -3.27
C GLU A 100 -10.88 6.14 -4.51
N LEU A 101 -10.69 4.83 -4.36
CA LEU A 101 -10.78 3.89 -5.47
C LEU A 101 -12.20 3.66 -5.94
N MET A 102 -13.13 3.38 -5.02
CA MET A 102 -14.49 2.91 -5.33
C MET A 102 -15.54 4.02 -5.28
N GLY A 103 -15.23 5.20 -4.74
CA GLY A 103 -16.15 6.32 -4.61
C GLY A 103 -17.43 5.92 -3.86
N GLU A 104 -18.59 6.20 -4.45
CA GLU A 104 -19.90 5.91 -3.85
C GLU A 104 -20.18 4.41 -3.60
N TYR A 105 -19.44 3.51 -4.26
CA TYR A 105 -19.55 2.06 -4.09
C TYR A 105 -18.66 1.50 -2.99
N ALA A 106 -17.89 2.31 -2.28
CA ALA A 106 -16.93 1.84 -1.27
C ALA A 106 -17.56 0.95 -0.20
N SER A 107 -18.81 1.25 0.21
CA SER A 107 -19.56 0.47 1.20
C SER A 107 -19.98 -0.92 0.72
N ASP A 108 -19.95 -1.20 -0.59
CA ASP A 108 -20.30 -2.49 -1.16
C ASP A 108 -19.11 -3.47 -1.17
N TYR A 109 -17.93 -2.99 -0.83
CA TYR A 109 -16.69 -3.76 -0.83
C TYR A 109 -16.22 -4.10 0.57
N VAL A 110 -15.53 -5.23 0.67
CA VAL A 110 -14.89 -5.70 1.90
C VAL A 110 -13.44 -6.04 1.64
N PHE A 111 -12.60 -5.89 2.67
CA PHE A 111 -11.20 -6.32 2.57
C PHE A 111 -11.12 -7.84 2.58
N LEU A 112 -10.36 -8.38 1.62
CA LEU A 112 -10.06 -9.81 1.60
C LEU A 112 -8.97 -10.13 2.62
N PRO A 113 -9.12 -11.23 3.39
CA PRO A 113 -8.01 -11.75 4.18
C PRO A 113 -6.89 -12.27 3.26
N PRO A 114 -5.67 -12.51 3.79
CA PRO A 114 -4.60 -13.12 3.02
C PRO A 114 -5.07 -14.42 2.34
N LEU A 115 -4.84 -14.51 1.04
CA LEU A 115 -5.31 -15.63 0.23
C LEU A 115 -4.38 -16.84 0.38
N THR A 116 -4.99 -18.03 0.36
CA THR A 116 -4.27 -19.28 0.23
C THR A 116 -4.20 -19.66 -1.24
N GLY A 117 -3.01 -19.93 -1.73
CA GLY A 117 -2.79 -20.29 -3.13
C GLY A 117 -3.25 -21.71 -3.47
N PRO A 118 -3.21 -22.09 -4.76
CA PRO A 118 -3.71 -23.37 -5.27
C PRO A 118 -3.06 -24.60 -4.65
N LYS A 119 -1.84 -24.47 -4.16
CA LYS A 119 -1.08 -25.55 -3.50
C LYS A 119 -1.17 -25.53 -1.97
N GLY A 120 -2.09 -24.75 -1.41
CA GLY A 120 -2.24 -24.56 0.04
C GLY A 120 -1.19 -23.64 0.66
N THR A 121 -0.39 -22.96 -0.15
CA THR A 121 0.63 -22.03 0.31
C THR A 121 -0.01 -20.70 0.68
N GLN A 122 0.42 -20.15 1.80
CA GLN A 122 0.06 -18.81 2.22
C GLN A 122 1.33 -18.11 2.71
N TYR A 123 1.48 -16.84 2.39
CA TYR A 123 2.60 -16.07 2.91
C TYR A 123 2.44 -15.85 4.41
N GLU A 124 3.39 -16.32 5.19
CA GLU A 124 3.31 -16.32 6.66
C GLU A 124 3.42 -14.91 7.26
N ASN A 125 4.07 -14.00 6.55
CA ASN A 125 4.28 -12.64 7.02
C ASN A 125 3.27 -11.68 6.38
N THR A 126 2.11 -11.54 7.00
CA THR A 126 1.00 -10.70 6.54
C THR A 126 1.33 -9.21 6.45
N CYS A 127 2.45 -8.77 7.01
CA CYS A 127 2.86 -7.37 6.98
C CYS A 127 3.61 -6.97 5.69
N GLY A 128 3.84 -7.90 4.77
CA GLY A 128 4.58 -7.60 3.54
C GLY A 128 6.01 -7.11 3.80
N VAL A 129 6.57 -7.44 4.96
CA VAL A 129 7.94 -7.09 5.29
C VAL A 129 8.85 -8.05 4.55
N THR A 130 9.09 -7.77 3.30
CA THR A 130 10.35 -8.17 2.70
C THR A 130 11.44 -7.58 3.58
N ILE A 131 12.36 -8.40 4.06
CA ILE A 131 13.53 -7.90 4.74
C ILE A 131 14.23 -7.00 3.73
N ARG A 132 14.12 -5.72 3.92
CA ARG A 132 14.99 -4.79 3.22
C ARG A 132 16.38 -5.05 3.78
N PRO A 133 17.30 -5.67 3.04
CA PRO A 133 18.68 -5.69 3.44
C PRO A 133 19.14 -4.26 3.33
N GLY A 134 19.25 -3.60 4.45
CA GLY A 134 19.68 -2.21 4.49
C GLY A 134 19.24 -1.54 5.76
N SER A 135 19.88 -0.46 6.06
CA SER A 135 19.57 0.41 7.17
C SER A 135 18.07 0.71 7.21
N PRO A 136 17.43 0.72 8.39
CA PRO A 136 16.11 1.30 8.58
C PRO A 136 16.06 2.80 8.21
N ILE A 137 17.19 3.33 7.78
CA ILE A 137 17.38 4.70 7.34
C ILE A 137 17.38 4.71 5.82
N THR A 138 16.34 5.29 5.23
CA THR A 138 16.31 5.57 3.80
C THR A 138 17.26 6.73 3.50
N SER A 139 18.31 6.48 2.72
CA SER A 139 19.28 7.52 2.37
C SER A 139 18.66 8.54 1.40
N GLY A 140 19.19 9.77 1.41
CA GLY A 140 18.80 10.79 0.42
C GLY A 140 17.47 11.52 0.68
N GLN A 141 16.79 11.23 1.79
CA GLN A 141 15.51 11.87 2.12
C GLN A 141 15.66 13.32 2.59
N LEU A 142 16.81 13.65 3.19
CA LEU A 142 17.13 14.99 3.62
C LEU A 142 18.48 15.41 3.06
N ASN A 143 18.50 16.52 2.30
CA ASN A 143 19.70 17.08 1.73
C ASN A 143 19.88 18.51 2.20
N ILE A 144 21.04 18.82 2.79
CA ILE A 144 21.40 20.18 3.19
C ILE A 144 22.38 20.76 2.17
N THR A 145 21.99 21.85 1.53
CA THR A 145 22.84 22.47 0.52
C THR A 145 24.01 23.21 1.17
N ASN A 146 25.09 23.41 0.40
CA ASN A 146 26.25 24.20 0.84
C ASN A 146 25.94 25.70 1.01
N LYS A 147 24.76 26.16 0.65
CA LYS A 147 24.26 27.52 0.86
C LYS A 147 23.58 27.71 2.22
N CYS A 148 23.32 26.63 2.94
CA CYS A 148 22.69 26.70 4.26
C CYS A 148 23.65 27.40 5.26
N LYS A 149 23.20 28.51 5.82
CA LYS A 149 24.00 29.32 6.77
C LYS A 149 24.06 28.72 8.18
N SER A 150 23.12 27.84 8.52
CA SER A 150 22.99 27.24 9.85
C SER A 150 22.63 25.77 9.78
N PRO A 151 23.49 24.88 9.24
CA PRO A 151 23.18 23.47 9.06
C PRO A 151 22.89 22.77 10.41
N ILE A 152 23.56 23.15 11.48
CA ILE A 152 23.33 22.59 12.82
C ILE A 152 21.93 22.93 13.35
N ASN A 153 21.47 24.17 13.15
CA ASN A 153 20.10 24.53 13.57
C ASN A 153 19.04 23.82 12.74
N LEU A 154 19.30 23.62 11.45
CA LEU A 154 18.43 22.86 10.57
C LEU A 154 18.35 21.38 11.01
N LEU A 155 19.48 20.75 11.35
CA LEU A 155 19.48 19.40 11.90
C LEU A 155 18.72 19.30 13.23
N LYS A 156 18.90 20.27 14.14
CA LYS A 156 18.11 20.31 15.39
C LYS A 156 16.60 20.44 15.13
N PHE A 157 16.22 21.18 14.12
CA PHE A 157 14.81 21.27 13.72
C PHE A 157 14.29 19.92 13.23
N TYR A 158 15.03 19.23 12.39
CA TYR A 158 14.63 17.90 11.92
C TYR A 158 14.69 16.82 13.01
N ASP A 159 15.55 16.99 14.02
CA ASP A 159 15.64 16.08 15.18
C ASP A 159 14.31 16.03 15.96
N LEU A 160 13.53 17.12 15.94
CA LEU A 160 12.17 17.16 16.51
C LEU A 160 11.21 16.18 15.81
N TRP A 161 11.47 15.83 14.57
CA TRP A 161 10.64 14.89 13.80
C TRP A 161 10.81 13.43 14.22
N TYR A 162 11.85 13.12 15.01
CA TYR A 162 12.03 11.78 15.60
C TYR A 162 11.17 11.56 16.85
N ASN A 163 10.36 12.56 17.24
CA ASN A 163 9.32 12.36 18.24
C ASN A 163 8.06 11.76 17.56
N GLY A 164 7.56 10.64 18.11
CA GLY A 164 6.46 9.89 17.51
C GLY A 164 5.19 10.71 17.31
N GLU A 165 4.84 11.57 18.27
CA GLU A 165 3.67 12.45 18.18
C GLU A 165 3.85 13.52 17.09
N THR A 166 5.06 14.08 16.99
CA THR A 166 5.39 15.06 15.95
C THR A 166 5.31 14.43 14.56
N VAL A 167 5.91 13.26 14.35
CA VAL A 167 5.87 12.52 13.09
C VAL A 167 4.42 12.20 12.70
N MET A 168 3.62 11.75 13.66
CA MET A 168 2.22 11.43 13.42
C MET A 168 1.45 12.66 12.93
N GLN A 169 1.64 13.82 13.57
CA GLN A 169 0.99 15.07 13.16
C GLN A 169 1.48 15.58 11.80
N LEU A 170 2.76 15.40 11.49
CA LEU A 170 3.31 15.75 10.17
C LEU A 170 2.78 14.84 9.06
N GLN A 171 2.52 13.56 9.36
CA GLN A 171 2.04 12.58 8.38
C GLN A 171 0.53 12.67 8.14
N TYR A 172 -0.24 12.96 9.19
CA TYR A 172 -1.70 12.83 9.18
C TYR A 172 -2.44 14.10 9.57
N GLY A 173 -1.74 15.18 9.86
CA GLY A 173 -2.35 16.43 10.31
C GLY A 173 -2.40 16.60 11.82
N PRO A 174 -2.74 17.81 12.29
CA PRO A 174 -2.63 18.17 13.69
C PRO A 174 -3.66 17.43 14.57
N ILE A 175 -3.27 17.18 15.82
CA ILE A 175 -4.17 16.66 16.86
C ILE A 175 -5.32 17.65 17.08
N GLY A 176 -6.54 17.14 17.23
CA GLY A 176 -7.77 17.90 17.31
C GLY A 176 -8.42 18.16 15.96
N VAL A 177 -7.78 17.77 14.85
CA VAL A 177 -8.31 17.83 13.49
C VAL A 177 -8.56 16.42 12.97
N PHE A 178 -7.50 15.72 12.54
CA PHE A 178 -7.61 14.33 12.09
C PHE A 178 -7.63 13.33 13.25
N PHE A 179 -6.78 13.53 14.26
CA PHE A 179 -6.83 12.72 15.47
C PHE A 179 -7.69 13.42 16.54
N THR A 180 -8.80 12.78 16.93
CA THR A 180 -9.82 13.36 17.82
C THR A 180 -9.63 12.98 19.27
N GLY A 181 -8.77 11.99 19.57
CA GLY A 181 -8.50 11.54 20.93
C GLY A 181 -7.63 10.29 20.96
N GLN A 182 -7.57 9.66 22.13
CA GLN A 182 -6.91 8.37 22.33
C GLN A 182 -7.87 7.40 22.99
N ASP A 183 -7.72 6.11 22.69
CA ASP A 183 -8.42 5.04 23.39
C ASP A 183 -7.78 4.72 24.76
N GLU A 184 -8.35 3.75 25.47
CA GLU A 184 -7.87 3.30 26.79
C GLU A 184 -6.44 2.73 26.74
N ALA A 185 -5.99 2.25 25.57
CA ALA A 185 -4.63 1.74 25.33
C ALA A 185 -3.65 2.85 24.91
N GLY A 186 -4.12 4.10 24.78
CA GLY A 186 -3.33 5.25 24.34
C GLY A 186 -3.11 5.31 22.82
N MET A 187 -3.87 4.54 22.04
CA MET A 187 -3.82 4.60 20.57
C MET A 187 -4.63 5.80 20.07
N TRP A 188 -4.07 6.54 19.12
CA TRP A 188 -4.74 7.69 18.53
C TRP A 188 -5.94 7.25 17.68
N LEU A 189 -7.08 7.88 17.94
CA LEU A 189 -8.32 7.68 17.22
C LEU A 189 -8.44 8.72 16.11
N ALA A 190 -8.55 8.26 14.88
CA ALA A 190 -8.82 9.13 13.73
C ALA A 190 -10.28 9.58 13.73
N ILE A 191 -10.53 10.75 13.14
CA ILE A 191 -11.88 11.23 12.88
C ILE A 191 -12.65 10.22 12.02
N THR A 192 -13.92 9.97 12.36
CA THR A 192 -14.78 9.11 11.54
C THR A 192 -15.28 9.86 10.30
N GLU A 193 -15.77 9.13 9.28
CA GLU A 193 -16.37 9.74 8.09
C GLU A 193 -17.54 10.63 8.45
N GLU A 194 -18.40 10.19 9.39
CA GLU A 194 -19.56 10.95 9.85
C GLU A 194 -19.15 12.26 10.54
N GLU A 195 -18.16 12.21 11.43
CA GLU A 195 -17.63 13.39 12.12
C GLU A 195 -16.93 14.35 11.14
N ALA A 196 -16.17 13.82 10.19
CA ALA A 196 -15.48 14.61 9.18
C ALA A 196 -16.49 15.34 8.27
N GLN A 197 -17.52 14.65 7.83
CA GLN A 197 -18.59 15.23 7.03
C GLN A 197 -19.37 16.27 7.83
N ALA A 198 -19.73 15.98 9.10
CA ALA A 198 -20.49 16.91 9.94
C ALA A 198 -19.70 18.18 10.29
N LYS A 199 -18.40 18.05 10.58
CA LYS A 199 -17.57 19.17 11.07
C LYS A 199 -16.92 19.98 9.94
N TYR A 200 -16.51 19.32 8.86
CA TYR A 200 -15.71 19.92 7.80
C TYR A 200 -16.39 19.89 6.42
N GLY A 201 -17.47 19.14 6.24
CA GLY A 201 -18.11 18.93 4.95
C GLY A 201 -17.22 18.16 3.97
N LYS A 202 -16.33 17.27 4.48
CA LYS A 202 -15.30 16.54 3.75
C LYS A 202 -15.25 15.11 4.25
N SER A 203 -14.69 14.20 3.43
CA SER A 203 -14.34 12.87 3.91
C SER A 203 -13.17 12.91 4.90
N ALA A 204 -13.00 11.89 5.72
CA ALA A 204 -11.87 11.78 6.64
C ALA A 204 -10.52 11.82 5.90
N GLY A 205 -10.44 11.20 4.72
CA GLY A 205 -9.28 11.27 3.85
C GLY A 205 -8.96 12.68 3.34
N GLU A 206 -9.97 13.45 2.95
CA GLU A 206 -9.78 14.84 2.55
C GLU A 206 -9.36 15.73 3.73
N VAL A 207 -9.88 15.47 4.95
CA VAL A 207 -9.41 16.15 6.16
C VAL A 207 -7.96 15.85 6.44
N ARG A 208 -7.55 14.57 6.33
CA ARG A 208 -6.14 14.13 6.45
C ARG A 208 -5.22 14.86 5.49
N ASN A 209 -5.64 14.98 4.23
CA ASN A 209 -4.80 15.55 3.15
C ASN A 209 -4.86 17.09 3.09
N ALA A 210 -5.69 17.74 3.90
CA ALA A 210 -5.83 19.20 3.91
C ALA A 210 -4.78 19.94 4.76
N TYR A 211 -4.00 19.22 5.56
CA TYR A 211 -2.99 19.72 6.50
C TYR A 211 -1.64 19.04 6.32
#